data_525dfd4bfff62165c830318207bd4693
#
_entry.id   525dfd4bfff62165c830318207bd4693
#
_cell.length_a   1.000
_cell.length_b   1.000
_cell.length_c   1.000
_cell.angle_alpha   90.00
_cell.angle_beta   90.00
_cell.angle_gamma   90.00
#
_symmetry.space_group_name_H-M   'P 1'
#
loop_
_entity.id
_entity.type
_entity.pdbx_description
1 polymer ?
#
loop_
_entity_poly.entity_id
_entity_poly.type
_entity_poly.pdbx_seq_one_letter_code
_entity_poly.pdbx_strand_id
1 'polypeptide(L)'
;MAQQFNFLFVSDFHLSEGRNPGNGLIHRNEDFFQDNPFAQFIAHHVQLSRRETAVDYHNIPWKLVINGDIFDFLQVVSLPKEGAELFGVKGVRSHKELSDNERKFGLGTASPEIVWKVSQIAKGHPIFFQALAWFVAQPGNELVLMKGNHDIELYWPDAQLRLRQLLQKAYREWWETAVPGDTHALLPHFDDLPEALSLELLQKKVSFPVSFLYEPGLFYAEHGCQFEPANAFRNFEDPRLTPSETFPDAANFIELPSGSLFVRYFFNDVEHIHPFADNMKPISRYVFWLLRHAPGELTTFAWKLLPQYLRARREVNKKLKRQKYEPPQAETADPFLRAIHDLQIHSRETISTTTWQTVGRLGGSVVLVLVAIALLFLAVRVIALGTYWPAIIAVLLAILFGYTATGMMQSVDHLLEGNYLFIGAGRIARLLNGGTHPGYDSVRYFVFGHDHAANVRLLPPTDKDRPPHRQWYINTGAWVPVFSESERLLRQDEQLTFFRLVPGRVKYSDESKNRDMPELLQWSPQANAPLEVRLFGE
;
A
#
# COMPACT_ATOMS: atom_id res chain seq x y z
N MET A 1 -10.81 -33.69 6.26
CA MET A 1 -9.49 -33.09 6.05
C MET A 1 -9.72 -31.65 5.63
N ALA A 2 -9.01 -30.68 6.21
CA ALA A 2 -9.08 -29.30 5.73
C ALA A 2 -8.56 -29.27 4.28
N GLN A 3 -9.15 -28.41 3.44
CA GLN A 3 -8.72 -28.24 2.06
C GLN A 3 -7.30 -27.65 2.06
N GLN A 4 -6.37 -28.29 1.37
CA GLN A 4 -5.01 -27.79 1.22
C GLN A 4 -4.97 -26.77 0.08
N PHE A 5 -4.35 -25.62 0.32
CA PHE A 5 -4.15 -24.57 -0.67
C PHE A 5 -2.66 -24.36 -0.98
N ASN A 6 -2.38 -23.93 -2.19
CA ASN A 6 -1.20 -23.14 -2.49
C ASN A 6 -1.54 -21.65 -2.38
N PHE A 7 -0.60 -20.82 -1.96
CA PHE A 7 -0.86 -19.41 -1.71
C PHE A 7 -0.03 -18.51 -2.64
N LEU A 8 -0.67 -17.43 -3.08
CA LEU A 8 -0.03 -16.33 -3.79
C LEU A 8 -0.30 -15.05 -3.00
N PHE A 9 0.76 -14.37 -2.58
CA PHE A 9 0.66 -13.09 -1.90
C PHE A 9 1.17 -11.99 -2.82
N VAL A 10 0.36 -10.97 -3.01
CA VAL A 10 0.64 -9.75 -3.75
C VAL A 10 0.14 -8.56 -2.93
N SER A 11 0.64 -7.37 -3.15
CA SER A 11 0.16 -6.14 -2.51
C SER A 11 0.42 -4.91 -3.38
N ASP A 12 -0.08 -3.78 -2.93
CA ASP A 12 0.29 -2.46 -3.43
C ASP A 12 0.08 -2.32 -4.95
N PHE A 13 -1.16 -2.54 -5.39
CA PHE A 13 -1.59 -2.32 -6.78
C PHE A 13 -1.97 -0.87 -7.04
N HIS A 14 -2.54 -0.18 -6.05
CA HIS A 14 -2.99 1.21 -6.13
C HIS A 14 -3.86 1.53 -7.36
N LEU A 15 -4.80 0.63 -7.72
CA LEU A 15 -5.72 0.90 -8.82
C LEU A 15 -6.55 2.16 -8.54
N SER A 16 -6.49 3.12 -9.45
CA SER A 16 -7.29 4.33 -9.43
C SER A 16 -8.33 4.32 -10.55
N GLU A 17 -8.48 5.38 -11.32
CA GLU A 17 -9.55 5.51 -12.32
C GLU A 17 -9.25 4.81 -13.65
N GLY A 18 -8.05 4.32 -13.83
CA GLY A 18 -7.64 3.54 -14.99
C GLY A 18 -7.72 4.27 -16.33
N ARG A 19 -8.14 3.54 -17.34
CA ARG A 19 -8.29 4.02 -18.69
C ARG A 19 -9.74 4.40 -18.97
N ASN A 20 -9.97 5.61 -19.48
CA ASN A 20 -11.30 6.04 -19.92
C ASN A 20 -11.73 5.25 -21.17
N PRO A 21 -12.83 4.45 -21.11
CA PRO A 21 -13.26 3.64 -22.24
C PRO A 21 -13.68 4.43 -23.48
N GLY A 22 -14.09 5.70 -23.29
CA GLY A 22 -14.61 6.53 -24.39
C GLY A 22 -13.54 7.15 -25.29
N ASN A 23 -12.37 7.48 -24.72
CA ASN A 23 -11.27 8.12 -25.47
C ASN A 23 -9.93 7.40 -25.35
N GLY A 24 -9.86 6.31 -24.57
CA GLY A 24 -8.66 5.51 -24.37
C GLY A 24 -7.56 6.17 -23.53
N LEU A 25 -7.77 7.38 -23.02
CA LEU A 25 -6.79 8.09 -22.23
C LEU A 25 -6.72 7.52 -20.81
N ILE A 26 -5.52 7.43 -20.28
CA ILE A 26 -5.27 7.06 -18.89
C ILE A 26 -5.58 8.25 -18.00
N HIS A 27 -6.20 8.00 -16.84
CA HIS A 27 -6.46 9.05 -15.88
C HIS A 27 -5.13 9.54 -15.29
N ARG A 28 -5.04 10.83 -15.00
CA ARG A 28 -3.80 11.50 -14.60
C ARG A 28 -3.17 11.00 -13.29
N ASN A 29 -4.00 10.48 -12.39
CA ASN A 29 -3.59 9.96 -11.08
C ASN A 29 -3.60 8.43 -11.09
N GLU A 30 -3.38 7.79 -12.24
CA GLU A 30 -3.32 6.34 -12.36
C GLU A 30 -1.89 5.88 -12.34
N ASP A 31 -1.55 5.03 -11.39
CA ASP A 31 -0.22 4.45 -11.21
C ASP A 31 -0.15 2.99 -11.66
N PHE A 32 -1.29 2.32 -11.77
CA PHE A 32 -1.34 0.92 -12.18
C PHE A 32 -1.58 0.76 -13.69
N PHE A 33 -0.62 0.17 -14.38
CA PHE A 33 -0.68 -0.05 -15.84
C PHE A 33 -0.56 -1.55 -16.20
N GLN A 34 -0.70 -2.43 -15.21
CA GLN A 34 -0.31 -3.83 -15.32
C GLN A 34 -1.50 -4.79 -15.43
N ASP A 35 -2.64 -4.35 -15.98
CA ASP A 35 -3.84 -5.18 -16.18
C ASP A 35 -3.53 -6.47 -16.94
N ASN A 36 -2.84 -6.36 -18.08
CA ASN A 36 -2.47 -7.51 -18.93
C ASN A 36 -1.42 -8.42 -18.24
N PRO A 37 -0.31 -7.90 -17.70
CA PRO A 37 0.63 -8.68 -16.90
C PRO A 37 -0.02 -9.42 -15.74
N PHE A 38 -0.98 -8.79 -15.05
CA PHE A 38 -1.71 -9.44 -13.98
C PHE A 38 -2.61 -10.57 -14.49
N ALA A 39 -3.31 -10.37 -15.61
CA ALA A 39 -4.11 -11.42 -16.23
C ALA A 39 -3.25 -12.62 -16.65
N GLN A 40 -2.06 -12.39 -17.23
CA GLN A 40 -1.09 -13.43 -17.56
C GLN A 40 -0.60 -14.18 -16.31
N PHE A 41 -0.28 -13.43 -15.24
CA PHE A 41 0.12 -14.00 -13.94
C PHE A 41 -0.96 -14.94 -13.38
N ILE A 42 -2.21 -14.53 -13.39
CA ILE A 42 -3.35 -15.33 -12.96
C ILE A 42 -3.50 -16.56 -13.84
N ALA A 43 -3.48 -16.40 -15.17
CA ALA A 43 -3.62 -17.51 -16.11
C ALA A 43 -2.52 -18.56 -15.94
N HIS A 44 -1.26 -18.13 -15.75
CA HIS A 44 -0.12 -19.02 -15.51
C HIS A 44 -0.34 -19.92 -14.28
N HIS A 45 -0.73 -19.34 -13.13
CA HIS A 45 -0.88 -20.08 -11.90
C HIS A 45 -2.09 -21.04 -11.94
N VAL A 46 -3.20 -20.61 -12.54
CA VAL A 46 -4.34 -21.51 -12.76
C VAL A 46 -3.97 -22.66 -13.69
N GLN A 47 -3.28 -22.40 -14.79
CA GLN A 47 -2.81 -23.47 -15.69
C GLN A 47 -1.81 -24.40 -15.00
N LEU A 48 -0.98 -23.88 -14.09
CA LEU A 48 -0.03 -24.68 -13.34
C LEU A 48 -0.73 -25.74 -12.47
N SER A 49 -1.86 -25.41 -11.83
CA SER A 49 -2.64 -26.37 -11.05
C SER A 49 -3.36 -27.44 -11.92
N ARG A 50 -3.49 -27.20 -13.23
CA ARG A 50 -4.12 -28.12 -14.17
C ARG A 50 -3.12 -29.06 -14.85
N ARG A 51 -1.80 -28.82 -14.74
CA ARG A 51 -0.75 -29.62 -15.35
C ARG A 51 -0.43 -30.86 -14.49
N GLU A 52 -0.68 -32.06 -14.99
CA GLU A 52 -0.36 -33.31 -14.31
C GLU A 52 1.14 -33.45 -13.97
N THR A 53 2.01 -32.93 -14.84
CA THR A 53 3.47 -32.94 -14.62
C THR A 53 3.94 -32.00 -13.50
N ALA A 54 3.10 -31.06 -13.06
CA ALA A 54 3.41 -30.10 -12.00
C ALA A 54 2.97 -30.65 -10.63
N VAL A 55 3.60 -31.75 -10.17
CA VAL A 55 3.17 -32.56 -9.01
C VAL A 55 2.84 -31.76 -7.76
N ASP A 56 3.61 -30.71 -7.43
CA ASP A 56 3.39 -29.88 -6.23
C ASP A 56 2.19 -28.92 -6.36
N TYR A 57 1.63 -28.81 -7.57
CA TYR A 57 0.55 -27.87 -7.88
C TYR A 57 -0.70 -28.57 -8.40
N HIS A 58 -0.54 -29.76 -8.98
CA HIS A 58 -1.62 -30.47 -9.67
C HIS A 58 -2.81 -30.74 -8.75
N ASN A 59 -3.99 -30.29 -9.17
CA ASN A 59 -5.25 -30.40 -8.42
C ASN A 59 -5.26 -29.74 -7.03
N ILE A 60 -4.25 -28.89 -6.72
CA ILE A 60 -4.24 -28.10 -5.50
C ILE A 60 -4.75 -26.70 -5.84
N PRO A 61 -5.85 -26.24 -5.22
CA PRO A 61 -6.39 -24.91 -5.48
C PRO A 61 -5.46 -23.80 -4.96
N TRP A 62 -5.61 -22.64 -5.54
CA TRP A 62 -4.89 -21.45 -5.12
C TRP A 62 -5.73 -20.57 -4.21
N LYS A 63 -5.09 -20.02 -3.18
CA LYS A 63 -5.60 -18.88 -2.42
C LYS A 63 -4.77 -17.64 -2.78
N LEU A 64 -5.37 -16.70 -3.51
CA LEU A 64 -4.77 -15.42 -3.83
C LEU A 64 -5.05 -14.45 -2.68
N VAL A 65 -4.00 -13.95 -2.05
CA VAL A 65 -4.05 -12.97 -0.98
C VAL A 65 -3.53 -11.65 -1.52
N ILE A 66 -4.41 -10.66 -1.68
CA ILE A 66 -4.04 -9.29 -1.96
C ILE A 66 -3.91 -8.59 -0.60
N ASN A 67 -2.66 -8.36 -0.19
CA ASN A 67 -2.28 -7.96 1.16
C ASN A 67 -2.31 -6.44 1.34
N GLY A 68 -3.45 -5.81 1.03
CA GLY A 68 -3.72 -4.38 1.15
C GLY A 68 -3.32 -3.56 -0.07
N ASP A 69 -3.85 -2.35 -0.12
CA ASP A 69 -3.64 -1.33 -1.16
C ASP A 69 -3.90 -1.86 -2.59
N ILE A 70 -5.02 -2.62 -2.73
CA ILE A 70 -5.52 -3.00 -4.07
C ILE A 70 -6.04 -1.77 -4.81
N PHE A 71 -6.74 -0.87 -4.08
CA PHE A 71 -7.29 0.36 -4.63
C PHE A 71 -6.59 1.58 -4.05
N ASP A 72 -6.50 2.65 -4.84
CA ASP A 72 -6.20 3.97 -4.31
C ASP A 72 -7.44 4.87 -4.36
N PHE A 73 -8.24 4.82 -3.30
CA PHE A 73 -9.42 5.68 -3.17
C PHE A 73 -9.08 7.15 -2.97
N LEU A 74 -7.84 7.46 -2.58
CA LEU A 74 -7.36 8.83 -2.37
C LEU A 74 -7.11 9.53 -3.71
N GLN A 75 -6.78 8.76 -4.75
CA GLN A 75 -6.47 9.23 -6.10
C GLN A 75 -7.68 9.24 -7.05
N VAL A 76 -8.84 8.70 -6.63
CA VAL A 76 -10.10 8.83 -7.39
C VAL A 76 -10.65 10.25 -7.21
N VAL A 77 -10.32 11.13 -8.14
CA VAL A 77 -10.66 12.57 -8.08
C VAL A 77 -11.81 12.98 -8.99
N SER A 78 -12.24 12.13 -9.92
CA SER A 78 -13.44 12.36 -10.72
C SER A 78 -14.68 12.48 -9.85
N LEU A 79 -15.66 13.22 -10.36
CA LEU A 79 -16.95 13.40 -9.71
C LEU A 79 -18.04 12.75 -10.56
N PRO A 80 -19.04 12.10 -9.94
CA PRO A 80 -20.15 11.52 -10.67
C PRO A 80 -20.98 12.63 -11.32
N LYS A 81 -21.30 12.42 -12.60
CA LYS A 81 -22.33 13.18 -13.28
C LYS A 81 -23.67 12.46 -13.12
N GLU A 82 -24.76 13.17 -13.40
CA GLU A 82 -26.11 12.60 -13.28
C GLU A 82 -26.32 11.42 -14.25
N GLY A 83 -27.25 10.54 -13.90
CA GLY A 83 -27.68 9.43 -14.76
C GLY A 83 -26.77 8.19 -14.72
N ALA A 84 -26.37 7.68 -15.88
CA ALA A 84 -25.64 6.41 -16.02
C ALA A 84 -24.28 6.39 -15.30
N GLU A 85 -23.65 7.54 -15.08
CA GLU A 85 -22.37 7.65 -14.35
C GLU A 85 -22.48 7.38 -12.85
N LEU A 86 -23.69 7.32 -12.30
CA LEU A 86 -23.90 6.90 -10.91
C LEU A 86 -23.81 5.38 -10.71
N PHE A 87 -23.68 4.58 -11.75
CA PHE A 87 -23.63 3.10 -11.69
C PHE A 87 -24.78 2.46 -10.87
N GLY A 88 -25.93 3.14 -10.79
CA GLY A 88 -27.06 2.71 -9.95
C GLY A 88 -26.85 2.90 -8.45
N VAL A 89 -25.79 3.56 -8.00
CA VAL A 89 -25.51 3.85 -6.60
C VAL A 89 -26.43 4.98 -6.12
N LYS A 90 -27.13 4.72 -4.99
CA LYS A 90 -27.99 5.72 -4.34
C LYS A 90 -27.23 6.40 -3.20
N GLY A 91 -27.57 7.66 -2.93
CA GLY A 91 -26.99 8.41 -1.79
C GLY A 91 -25.60 9.03 -2.06
N VAL A 92 -25.11 8.97 -3.29
CA VAL A 92 -23.92 9.73 -3.69
C VAL A 92 -24.31 11.20 -3.74
N ARG A 93 -23.53 12.05 -3.07
CA ARG A 93 -23.78 13.50 -3.03
C ARG A 93 -23.60 14.13 -4.42
N SER A 94 -24.53 15.03 -4.76
CA SER A 94 -24.46 15.80 -6.00
C SER A 94 -23.35 16.86 -5.92
N HIS A 95 -22.89 17.34 -7.08
CA HIS A 95 -21.84 18.38 -7.15
C HIS A 95 -22.15 19.63 -6.30
N LYS A 96 -23.44 19.99 -6.12
CA LYS A 96 -23.86 21.14 -5.32
C LYS A 96 -23.68 20.94 -3.80
N GLU A 97 -23.71 19.69 -3.35
CA GLU A 97 -23.58 19.32 -1.93
C GLU A 97 -22.11 19.15 -1.51
N LEU A 98 -21.18 19.13 -2.48
CA LEU A 98 -19.76 18.96 -2.23
C LEU A 98 -19.11 20.26 -1.79
N SER A 99 -18.18 20.17 -0.84
CA SER A 99 -17.26 21.25 -0.48
C SER A 99 -16.27 21.55 -1.62
N ASP A 100 -15.62 22.72 -1.58
CA ASP A 100 -14.59 23.06 -2.55
C ASP A 100 -13.43 22.07 -2.59
N ASN A 101 -13.06 21.52 -1.42
CA ASN A 101 -12.06 20.46 -1.34
C ASN A 101 -12.52 19.19 -2.04
N GLU A 102 -13.75 18.75 -1.85
CA GLU A 102 -14.30 17.55 -2.50
C GLU A 102 -14.48 17.75 -4.00
N ARG A 103 -14.87 18.96 -4.44
CA ARG A 103 -14.92 19.29 -5.87
C ARG A 103 -13.55 19.21 -6.54
N LYS A 104 -12.48 19.47 -5.80
CA LYS A 104 -11.12 19.42 -6.34
C LYS A 104 -10.45 18.06 -6.20
N PHE A 105 -10.62 17.38 -5.05
CA PHE A 105 -9.89 16.18 -4.67
C PHE A 105 -10.77 14.92 -4.63
N GLY A 106 -11.94 14.97 -5.24
CA GLY A 106 -12.88 13.84 -5.31
C GLY A 106 -13.73 13.64 -4.06
N LEU A 107 -14.60 12.66 -4.13
CA LEU A 107 -15.55 12.30 -3.09
C LEU A 107 -14.84 11.88 -1.79
N GLY A 108 -15.58 11.93 -0.67
CA GLY A 108 -15.10 11.53 0.65
C GLY A 108 -14.99 10.02 0.85
N THR A 109 -15.15 9.61 2.12
CA THR A 109 -14.98 8.23 2.60
C THR A 109 -16.30 7.57 3.00
N ALA A 110 -17.45 8.19 2.72
CA ALA A 110 -18.76 7.66 3.02
C ALA A 110 -19.10 6.43 2.16
N SER A 111 -19.83 5.45 2.72
CA SER A 111 -20.16 4.19 2.05
C SER A 111 -20.68 4.36 0.62
N PRO A 112 -21.67 5.21 0.31
CA PRO A 112 -22.16 5.38 -1.06
C PRO A 112 -21.09 5.94 -2.01
N GLU A 113 -20.22 6.80 -1.51
CA GLU A 113 -19.15 7.41 -2.28
C GLU A 113 -18.07 6.38 -2.63
N ILE A 114 -17.75 5.49 -1.69
CA ILE A 114 -16.80 4.40 -1.94
C ILE A 114 -17.39 3.37 -2.90
N VAL A 115 -18.65 3.00 -2.77
CA VAL A 115 -19.34 2.11 -3.73
C VAL A 115 -19.28 2.68 -5.15
N TRP A 116 -19.42 4.01 -5.29
CA TRP A 116 -19.23 4.67 -6.58
C TRP A 116 -17.77 4.61 -7.06
N LYS A 117 -16.81 4.92 -6.18
CA LYS A 117 -15.37 4.88 -6.52
C LYS A 117 -14.93 3.49 -6.98
N VAL A 118 -15.31 2.41 -6.27
CA VAL A 118 -15.04 1.03 -6.70
C VAL A 118 -15.62 0.75 -8.09
N SER A 119 -16.81 1.29 -8.38
CA SER A 119 -17.43 1.12 -9.71
C SER A 119 -16.69 1.87 -10.80
N GLN A 120 -16.17 3.06 -10.48
CA GLN A 120 -15.36 3.87 -11.41
C GLN A 120 -14.02 3.19 -11.69
N ILE A 121 -13.35 2.65 -10.66
CA ILE A 121 -12.11 1.87 -10.80
C ILE A 121 -12.36 0.64 -11.69
N ALA A 122 -13.40 -0.13 -11.41
CA ALA A 122 -13.70 -1.32 -12.22
C ALA A 122 -13.99 -1.01 -13.70
N LYS A 123 -14.57 0.16 -13.98
CA LYS A 123 -14.76 0.65 -15.35
C LYS A 123 -13.44 0.95 -16.05
N GLY A 124 -12.43 1.43 -15.30
CA GLY A 124 -11.11 1.76 -15.84
C GLY A 124 -10.17 0.56 -16.00
N HIS A 125 -10.41 -0.54 -15.25
CA HIS A 125 -9.59 -1.74 -15.20
C HIS A 125 -10.37 -3.03 -15.52
N PRO A 126 -11.06 -3.13 -16.65
CA PRO A 126 -11.93 -4.27 -16.95
C PRO A 126 -11.17 -5.60 -16.99
N ILE A 127 -9.94 -5.62 -17.52
CA ILE A 127 -9.12 -6.85 -17.64
C ILE A 127 -8.69 -7.35 -16.27
N PHE A 128 -8.30 -6.46 -15.34
CA PHE A 128 -7.96 -6.83 -13.97
C PHE A 128 -9.14 -7.50 -13.26
N PHE A 129 -10.33 -6.92 -13.35
CA PHE A 129 -11.55 -7.47 -12.75
C PHE A 129 -11.97 -8.79 -13.41
N GLN A 130 -11.82 -8.93 -14.73
CA GLN A 130 -12.06 -10.19 -15.43
C GLN A 130 -11.09 -11.28 -14.95
N ALA A 131 -9.80 -10.96 -14.79
CA ALA A 131 -8.80 -11.91 -14.29
C ALA A 131 -9.12 -12.41 -12.88
N LEU A 132 -9.47 -11.51 -11.95
CA LEU A 132 -9.90 -11.88 -10.60
C LEU A 132 -11.17 -12.74 -10.61
N ALA A 133 -12.16 -12.35 -11.40
CA ALA A 133 -13.43 -13.06 -11.50
C ALA A 133 -13.23 -14.47 -12.06
N TRP A 134 -12.43 -14.60 -13.11
CA TRP A 134 -12.06 -15.88 -13.71
C TRP A 134 -11.26 -16.77 -12.74
N PHE A 135 -10.33 -16.18 -11.96
CA PHE A 135 -9.59 -16.89 -10.92
C PHE A 135 -10.53 -17.51 -9.87
N VAL A 136 -11.48 -16.71 -9.36
CA VAL A 136 -12.43 -17.16 -8.33
C VAL A 136 -13.41 -18.19 -8.89
N ALA A 137 -13.72 -18.15 -10.19
CA ALA A 137 -14.57 -19.14 -10.85
C ALA A 137 -13.92 -20.54 -10.88
N GLN A 138 -12.59 -20.64 -10.80
CA GLN A 138 -11.91 -21.94 -10.79
C GLN A 138 -12.35 -22.78 -9.58
N PRO A 139 -12.50 -24.11 -9.73
CA PRO A 139 -12.84 -25.02 -8.64
C PRO A 139 -11.86 -24.88 -7.46
N GLY A 140 -12.39 -24.66 -6.26
CA GLY A 140 -11.62 -24.59 -5.04
C GLY A 140 -10.82 -23.30 -4.81
N ASN A 141 -10.55 -22.47 -5.82
CA ASN A 141 -9.80 -21.22 -5.63
C ASN A 141 -10.55 -20.23 -4.74
N GLU A 142 -9.79 -19.48 -3.93
CA GLU A 142 -10.28 -18.45 -3.03
C GLU A 142 -9.49 -17.14 -3.19
N LEU A 143 -10.17 -16.02 -2.97
CA LEU A 143 -9.59 -14.67 -2.99
C LEU A 143 -9.74 -14.03 -1.61
N VAL A 144 -8.63 -13.55 -1.08
CA VAL A 144 -8.57 -12.80 0.17
C VAL A 144 -8.14 -11.37 -0.15
N LEU A 145 -8.96 -10.39 0.23
CA LEU A 145 -8.69 -8.98 0.03
C LEU A 145 -8.53 -8.33 1.40
N MET A 146 -7.31 -7.97 1.73
CA MET A 146 -6.99 -7.27 2.97
C MET A 146 -7.02 -5.76 2.73
N LYS A 147 -7.32 -5.00 3.78
CA LYS A 147 -7.28 -3.54 3.73
C LYS A 147 -5.83 -3.05 3.93
N GLY A 148 -5.47 -1.99 3.23
CA GLY A 148 -4.30 -1.18 3.51
C GLY A 148 -4.68 0.23 3.96
N ASN A 149 -3.77 1.19 3.80
CA ASN A 149 -4.04 2.60 4.16
C ASN A 149 -4.64 3.41 3.00
N HIS A 150 -4.53 2.94 1.76
CA HIS A 150 -5.15 3.58 0.59
C HIS A 150 -6.55 3.06 0.29
N ASP A 151 -6.89 1.89 0.84
CA ASP A 151 -8.19 1.24 0.64
C ASP A 151 -8.85 0.76 1.96
N ILE A 152 -8.55 1.43 3.08
CA ILE A 152 -9.18 1.17 4.38
C ILE A 152 -10.72 1.18 4.29
N GLU A 153 -11.28 1.89 3.32
CA GLU A 153 -12.70 2.00 3.04
C GLU A 153 -13.34 0.67 2.57
N LEU A 154 -12.55 -0.36 2.25
CA LEU A 154 -13.05 -1.74 2.13
C LEU A 154 -13.63 -2.27 3.46
N TYR A 155 -13.49 -1.52 4.54
CA TYR A 155 -14.25 -1.70 5.77
C TYR A 155 -15.78 -1.71 5.54
N TRP A 156 -16.29 -0.90 4.58
CA TRP A 156 -17.72 -0.81 4.32
C TRP A 156 -18.29 -2.10 3.71
N PRO A 157 -19.30 -2.76 4.36
CA PRO A 157 -19.94 -3.94 3.79
C PRO A 157 -20.54 -3.71 2.39
N ASP A 158 -21.04 -2.49 2.12
CA ASP A 158 -21.60 -2.15 0.81
C ASP A 158 -20.52 -2.11 -0.27
N ALA A 159 -19.30 -1.64 0.05
CA ALA A 159 -18.16 -1.68 -0.86
C ALA A 159 -17.73 -3.12 -1.17
N GLN A 160 -17.67 -3.99 -0.15
CA GLN A 160 -17.38 -5.41 -0.31
C GLN A 160 -18.44 -6.12 -1.16
N LEU A 161 -19.74 -5.84 -0.92
CA LEU A 161 -20.82 -6.37 -1.73
C LEU A 161 -20.72 -5.88 -3.18
N ARG A 162 -20.44 -4.57 -3.37
CA ARG A 162 -20.27 -3.99 -4.70
C ARG A 162 -19.14 -4.63 -5.46
N LEU A 163 -18.02 -4.89 -4.81
CA LEU A 163 -16.88 -5.56 -5.41
C LEU A 163 -17.26 -6.96 -5.91
N ARG A 164 -17.99 -7.76 -5.11
CA ARG A 164 -18.49 -9.07 -5.55
C ARG A 164 -19.45 -8.95 -6.74
N GLN A 165 -20.32 -7.95 -6.78
CA GLN A 165 -21.21 -7.69 -7.91
C GLN A 165 -20.43 -7.35 -9.19
N LEU A 166 -19.34 -6.58 -9.06
CA LEU A 166 -18.47 -6.21 -10.18
C LEU A 166 -17.69 -7.42 -10.70
N LEU A 167 -17.20 -8.30 -9.82
CA LEU A 167 -16.59 -9.58 -10.22
C LEU A 167 -17.61 -10.47 -10.95
N GLN A 168 -18.84 -10.58 -10.45
CA GLN A 168 -19.90 -11.33 -11.14
C GLN A 168 -20.17 -10.77 -12.55
N LYS A 169 -20.24 -9.44 -12.67
CA LYS A 169 -20.45 -8.77 -13.95
C LYS A 169 -19.26 -9.02 -14.90
N ALA A 170 -18.02 -8.85 -14.42
CA ALA A 170 -16.82 -9.03 -15.20
C ALA A 170 -16.66 -10.49 -15.69
N TYR A 171 -17.04 -11.48 -14.85
CA TYR A 171 -17.08 -12.89 -15.26
C TYR A 171 -18.06 -13.14 -16.38
N ARG A 172 -19.28 -12.59 -16.29
CA ARG A 172 -20.30 -12.72 -17.34
C ARG A 172 -19.82 -12.12 -18.65
N GLU A 173 -19.28 -10.91 -18.63
CA GLU A 173 -18.74 -10.24 -19.81
C GLU A 173 -17.59 -11.05 -20.45
N TRP A 174 -16.70 -11.64 -19.64
CA TRP A 174 -15.66 -12.54 -20.13
C TRP A 174 -16.27 -13.79 -20.75
N TRP A 175 -17.21 -14.45 -20.06
CA TRP A 175 -17.85 -15.70 -20.52
C TRP A 175 -18.57 -15.52 -21.87
N GLU A 176 -19.28 -14.42 -22.05
CA GLU A 176 -20.00 -14.08 -23.27
C GLU A 176 -19.06 -13.79 -24.46
N THR A 177 -17.83 -13.32 -24.19
CA THR A 177 -16.86 -12.93 -25.22
C THR A 177 -15.76 -13.95 -25.45
N ALA A 178 -15.58 -14.92 -24.54
CA ALA A 178 -14.53 -15.93 -24.64
C ALA A 178 -14.79 -16.91 -25.78
N VAL A 179 -13.78 -17.12 -26.63
CA VAL A 179 -13.83 -18.08 -27.73
C VAL A 179 -13.02 -19.31 -27.32
N PRO A 180 -13.63 -20.52 -27.30
CA PRO A 180 -12.90 -21.74 -26.99
C PRO A 180 -11.70 -21.95 -27.92
N GLY A 181 -10.53 -22.20 -27.35
CA GLY A 181 -9.31 -22.46 -28.12
C GLY A 181 -8.60 -21.22 -28.67
N ASP A 182 -9.02 -20.00 -28.33
CA ASP A 182 -8.29 -18.78 -28.68
C ASP A 182 -6.94 -18.73 -27.94
N THR A 183 -5.86 -18.93 -28.69
CA THR A 183 -4.48 -18.92 -28.17
C THR A 183 -3.96 -17.50 -27.88
N HIS A 184 -4.66 -16.48 -28.33
CA HIS A 184 -4.33 -15.06 -28.10
C HIS A 184 -5.09 -14.45 -26.93
N ALA A 185 -6.09 -15.18 -26.37
CA ALA A 185 -6.83 -14.72 -25.22
C ALA A 185 -5.93 -14.64 -23.98
N LEU A 186 -6.03 -13.54 -23.22
CA LEU A 186 -5.30 -13.38 -21.94
C LEU A 186 -5.76 -14.40 -20.91
N LEU A 187 -7.04 -14.74 -20.92
CA LEU A 187 -7.66 -15.74 -20.04
C LEU A 187 -8.21 -16.88 -20.89
N PRO A 188 -7.69 -18.11 -20.74
CA PRO A 188 -8.20 -19.24 -21.50
C PRO A 188 -9.65 -19.57 -21.13
N HIS A 189 -10.40 -20.10 -22.08
CA HIS A 189 -11.72 -20.65 -21.82
C HIS A 189 -11.61 -22.09 -21.32
N PHE A 190 -12.39 -22.45 -20.29
CA PHE A 190 -12.48 -23.81 -19.76
C PHE A 190 -13.95 -24.23 -19.64
N ASP A 191 -14.28 -25.39 -20.23
CA ASP A 191 -15.65 -25.92 -20.26
C ASP A 191 -16.15 -26.40 -18.89
N ASP A 192 -15.24 -26.65 -17.95
CA ASP A 192 -15.55 -27.06 -16.58
C ASP A 192 -15.85 -25.89 -15.61
N LEU A 193 -15.80 -24.65 -16.11
CA LEU A 193 -16.19 -23.47 -15.33
C LEU A 193 -17.71 -23.30 -15.31
N PRO A 194 -18.27 -22.76 -14.20
CA PRO A 194 -19.68 -22.46 -14.12
C PRO A 194 -20.05 -21.35 -15.12
N GLU A 195 -21.16 -21.51 -15.84
CA GLU A 195 -21.69 -20.47 -16.73
C GLU A 195 -22.07 -19.17 -16.00
N ALA A 196 -22.39 -19.29 -14.71
CA ALA A 196 -22.72 -18.14 -13.85
C ALA A 196 -21.94 -18.18 -12.54
N LEU A 197 -21.20 -17.14 -12.26
CA LEU A 197 -20.57 -16.90 -10.96
C LEU A 197 -21.60 -16.21 -10.05
N SER A 198 -22.26 -16.98 -9.16
CA SER A 198 -23.32 -16.43 -8.29
C SER A 198 -22.75 -15.58 -7.16
N LEU A 199 -23.54 -14.62 -6.65
CA LEU A 199 -23.15 -13.82 -5.48
C LEU A 199 -22.95 -14.68 -4.24
N GLU A 200 -23.74 -15.76 -4.07
CA GLU A 200 -23.58 -16.69 -2.96
C GLU A 200 -22.23 -17.39 -3.00
N LEU A 201 -21.79 -17.84 -4.19
CA LEU A 201 -20.47 -18.43 -4.38
C LEU A 201 -19.36 -17.43 -4.10
N LEU A 202 -19.52 -16.19 -4.57
CA LEU A 202 -18.57 -15.10 -4.29
C LEU A 202 -18.49 -14.75 -2.80
N GLN A 203 -19.60 -14.80 -2.06
CA GLN A 203 -19.60 -14.60 -0.60
C GLN A 203 -18.76 -15.66 0.13
N LYS A 204 -18.74 -16.90 -0.38
CA LYS A 204 -17.94 -18.00 0.20
C LYS A 204 -16.47 -17.94 -0.19
N LYS A 205 -16.18 -17.52 -1.42
CA LYS A 205 -14.83 -17.59 -2.00
C LYS A 205 -14.04 -16.27 -1.91
N VAL A 206 -14.71 -15.14 -1.67
CA VAL A 206 -14.06 -13.82 -1.56
C VAL A 206 -14.24 -13.30 -0.15
N SER A 207 -13.15 -13.26 0.60
CA SER A 207 -13.13 -12.86 2.00
C SER A 207 -12.38 -11.54 2.22
N PHE A 208 -12.76 -10.84 3.31
CA PHE A 208 -12.19 -9.56 3.71
C PHE A 208 -11.80 -9.64 5.20
N PRO A 209 -10.60 -10.11 5.53
CA PRO A 209 -10.11 -10.13 6.90
C PRO A 209 -10.11 -8.74 7.53
N VAL A 210 -10.43 -8.68 8.81
CA VAL A 210 -10.57 -7.40 9.52
C VAL A 210 -9.22 -6.72 9.71
N SER A 211 -8.17 -7.50 10.05
CA SER A 211 -6.86 -6.96 10.42
C SER A 211 -5.71 -7.77 9.83
N PHE A 212 -5.71 -9.07 10.02
CA PHE A 212 -4.66 -9.96 9.56
C PHE A 212 -5.22 -11.30 9.05
N LEU A 213 -4.40 -12.04 8.32
CA LEU A 213 -4.64 -13.42 7.93
C LEU A 213 -3.62 -14.32 8.62
N TYR A 214 -4.09 -15.40 9.25
CA TYR A 214 -3.26 -16.32 10.00
C TYR A 214 -3.53 -17.77 9.58
N GLU A 215 -2.47 -18.51 9.31
CA GLU A 215 -2.53 -19.94 9.04
C GLU A 215 -1.59 -20.68 10.03
N PRO A 216 -2.12 -21.56 10.90
CA PRO A 216 -1.36 -22.18 11.98
C PRO A 216 -0.07 -22.84 11.52
N GLY A 217 1.06 -22.54 12.16
CA GLY A 217 2.39 -23.08 11.88
C GLY A 217 2.98 -22.65 10.53
N LEU A 218 2.26 -21.89 9.71
CA LEU A 218 2.66 -21.56 8.36
C LEU A 218 2.96 -20.07 8.21
N PHE A 219 1.97 -19.20 8.31
CA PHE A 219 2.18 -17.77 8.13
C PHE A 219 1.25 -16.87 8.96
N TYR A 220 1.71 -15.66 9.16
CA TYR A 220 0.97 -14.47 9.56
C TYR A 220 1.10 -13.43 8.46
N ALA A 221 0.01 -12.81 8.02
CA ALA A 221 0.02 -11.79 6.98
C ALA A 221 -0.84 -10.59 7.39
N GLU A 222 -0.30 -9.39 7.21
CA GLU A 222 -1.02 -8.12 7.32
C GLU A 222 -0.39 -7.08 6.37
N HIS A 223 -1.10 -6.00 6.04
CA HIS A 223 -0.56 -4.97 5.17
C HIS A 223 0.68 -4.29 5.78
N GLY A 224 0.59 -3.86 7.04
CA GLY A 224 1.71 -3.30 7.79
C GLY A 224 1.64 -1.80 8.07
N CYS A 225 0.72 -1.06 7.48
CA CYS A 225 0.59 0.39 7.67
C CYS A 225 0.46 0.82 9.14
N GLN A 226 -0.01 -0.06 10.03
CA GLN A 226 -0.15 0.19 11.46
C GLN A 226 1.17 0.28 12.23
N PHE A 227 2.31 -0.08 11.60
CA PHE A 227 3.64 0.10 12.18
C PHE A 227 4.33 1.38 11.72
N GLU A 228 3.77 2.08 10.75
CA GLU A 228 4.29 3.37 10.28
C GLU A 228 3.48 4.54 10.85
N PRO A 229 4.12 5.49 11.59
CA PRO A 229 3.40 6.57 12.28
C PRO A 229 2.57 7.47 11.38
N ALA A 230 2.96 7.65 10.11
CA ALA A 230 2.25 8.50 9.16
C ALA A 230 0.95 7.87 8.65
N ASN A 231 0.91 6.54 8.57
CA ASN A 231 -0.15 5.76 7.93
C ASN A 231 -1.01 4.95 8.90
N ALA A 232 -0.66 4.96 10.22
CA ALA A 232 -1.41 4.26 11.25
C ALA A 232 -2.75 4.95 11.56
N PHE A 233 -3.80 4.14 11.67
CA PHE A 233 -5.14 4.52 12.11
C PHE A 233 -5.26 4.37 13.62
N ARG A 234 -6.12 5.18 14.26
CA ARG A 234 -6.42 5.02 15.69
C ARG A 234 -7.08 3.68 16.01
N ASN A 235 -7.98 3.25 15.12
CA ASN A 235 -8.59 1.94 15.16
C ASN A 235 -8.69 1.39 13.73
N PHE A 236 -7.82 0.47 13.38
CA PHE A 236 -7.79 -0.14 12.06
C PHE A 236 -8.95 -1.11 11.83
N GLU A 237 -9.48 -1.70 12.90
CA GLU A 237 -10.60 -2.64 12.85
C GLU A 237 -11.92 -1.92 12.61
N ASP A 238 -12.12 -0.78 13.27
CA ASP A 238 -13.24 0.13 13.07
C ASP A 238 -12.75 1.56 12.82
N PRO A 239 -12.39 1.91 11.58
CA PRO A 239 -11.79 3.20 11.27
C PRO A 239 -12.81 4.36 11.19
N ARG A 240 -14.06 4.14 11.57
CA ARG A 240 -15.08 5.19 11.55
C ARG A 240 -14.76 6.32 12.51
N LEU A 241 -15.19 7.51 12.14
CA LEU A 241 -15.13 8.67 13.02
C LEU A 241 -16.18 8.55 14.13
N THR A 242 -15.83 8.97 15.35
CA THR A 242 -16.77 8.97 16.47
C THR A 242 -17.73 10.16 16.35
N PRO A 243 -19.06 9.97 16.47
CA PRO A 243 -20.03 11.06 16.50
C PRO A 243 -19.75 12.07 17.63
N SER A 244 -20.07 13.33 17.37
CA SER A 244 -19.96 14.41 18.35
C SER A 244 -21.11 15.42 18.17
N GLU A 245 -21.35 16.29 19.14
CA GLU A 245 -22.39 17.33 19.04
C GLU A 245 -22.22 18.21 17.80
N THR A 246 -20.99 18.47 17.37
CA THR A 246 -20.69 19.30 16.20
C THR A 246 -20.56 18.52 14.90
N PHE A 247 -20.54 17.19 14.95
CA PHE A 247 -20.49 16.30 13.80
C PHE A 247 -21.23 15.00 14.14
N PRO A 248 -22.58 15.02 14.20
CA PRO A 248 -23.40 13.86 14.59
C PRO A 248 -23.27 12.70 13.58
N ASP A 249 -23.09 13.00 12.30
CA ASP A 249 -22.99 12.00 11.23
C ASP A 249 -21.58 11.47 11.01
N ALA A 250 -20.65 11.69 11.95
CA ALA A 250 -19.25 11.31 11.82
C ALA A 250 -19.06 9.81 11.55
N ALA A 251 -19.90 8.93 12.13
CA ALA A 251 -19.84 7.48 11.91
C ALA A 251 -20.07 7.04 10.44
N ASN A 252 -20.57 7.94 9.59
CA ASN A 252 -20.71 7.69 8.16
C ASN A 252 -19.39 7.92 7.39
N PHE A 253 -18.31 8.34 8.05
CA PHE A 253 -17.03 8.65 7.45
C PHE A 253 -15.91 7.87 8.13
N ILE A 254 -14.88 7.56 7.35
CA ILE A 254 -13.66 6.90 7.80
C ILE A 254 -12.58 7.93 8.09
N GLU A 255 -11.78 7.67 9.12
CA GLU A 255 -10.59 8.44 9.45
C GLU A 255 -9.53 8.29 8.35
N LEU A 256 -8.86 9.38 8.01
CA LEU A 256 -7.68 9.38 7.17
C LEU A 256 -6.46 9.78 8.02
N PRO A 257 -5.41 8.96 8.09
CA PRO A 257 -4.16 9.30 8.75
C PRO A 257 -3.42 10.42 8.01
N SER A 258 -2.35 10.93 8.61
CA SER A 258 -1.63 12.08 8.06
C SER A 258 -0.99 11.81 6.69
N GLY A 259 -0.52 10.57 6.45
CA GLY A 259 0.00 10.14 5.15
C GLY A 259 -1.08 10.17 4.08
N SER A 260 -2.25 9.55 4.33
CA SER A 260 -3.38 9.58 3.40
C SER A 260 -3.87 11.00 3.10
N LEU A 261 -3.88 11.90 4.11
CA LEU A 261 -4.21 13.32 3.89
C LEU A 261 -3.16 14.02 3.02
N PHE A 262 -1.88 13.63 3.14
CA PHE A 262 -0.81 14.18 2.35
C PHE A 262 -0.91 13.74 0.89
N VAL A 263 -1.15 12.45 0.63
CA VAL A 263 -1.43 11.94 -0.72
C VAL A 263 -2.62 12.69 -1.33
N ARG A 264 -3.76 12.73 -0.65
CA ARG A 264 -4.98 13.31 -1.18
C ARG A 264 -4.88 14.81 -1.50
N TYR A 265 -4.27 15.61 -0.63
CA TYR A 265 -4.31 17.08 -0.73
C TYR A 265 -3.01 17.72 -1.21
N PHE A 266 -1.95 16.95 -1.36
CA PHE A 266 -0.67 17.42 -1.84
C PHE A 266 -0.20 16.64 -3.07
N PHE A 267 -0.04 15.31 -2.99
CA PHE A 267 0.46 14.51 -4.11
C PHE A 267 -0.46 14.54 -5.32
N ASN A 268 -1.77 14.46 -5.17
CA ASN A 268 -2.71 14.57 -6.30
C ASN A 268 -2.53 15.83 -7.15
N ASP A 269 -1.98 16.91 -6.60
CA ASP A 269 -1.60 18.10 -7.36
C ASP A 269 -0.15 18.04 -7.89
N VAL A 270 0.75 17.28 -7.22
CA VAL A 270 2.16 17.11 -7.62
C VAL A 270 2.28 16.18 -8.82
N GLU A 271 1.51 15.12 -8.87
CA GLU A 271 1.50 14.14 -9.96
C GLU A 271 1.22 14.74 -11.34
N HIS A 272 0.57 15.89 -11.40
CA HIS A 272 0.48 16.67 -12.64
C HIS A 272 1.83 17.11 -13.20
N ILE A 273 2.82 17.29 -12.32
CA ILE A 273 4.12 17.82 -12.66
C ILE A 273 5.12 16.66 -12.74
N HIS A 274 5.04 15.77 -11.75
CA HIS A 274 5.88 14.59 -11.62
C HIS A 274 5.01 13.36 -11.31
N PRO A 275 4.56 12.64 -12.35
CA PRO A 275 3.89 11.35 -12.18
C PRO A 275 4.72 10.45 -11.26
N PHE A 276 4.06 9.73 -10.37
CA PHE A 276 4.66 8.79 -9.44
C PHE A 276 5.56 9.40 -8.33
N ALA A 277 5.41 10.68 -8.04
CA ALA A 277 6.20 11.34 -6.98
C ALA A 277 5.98 10.73 -5.58
N ASP A 278 4.81 10.18 -5.31
CA ASP A 278 4.43 9.49 -4.08
C ASP A 278 5.13 8.12 -3.93
N ASN A 279 5.49 7.49 -5.03
CA ASN A 279 6.25 6.24 -5.05
C ASN A 279 7.76 6.43 -4.83
N MET A 280 8.24 7.68 -4.70
CA MET A 280 9.64 7.98 -4.41
C MET A 280 9.89 8.04 -2.91
N LYS A 281 10.42 6.97 -2.36
CA LYS A 281 10.78 6.87 -0.94
C LYS A 281 12.30 6.86 -0.74
N PRO A 282 12.84 7.57 0.25
CA PRO A 282 12.15 8.55 1.09
C PRO A 282 11.87 9.87 0.35
N ILE A 283 10.90 10.61 0.83
CA ILE A 283 10.47 11.89 0.22
C ILE A 283 11.60 12.94 0.14
N SER A 284 12.61 12.83 1.01
CA SER A 284 13.81 13.66 0.97
C SER A 284 14.58 13.52 -0.36
N ARG A 285 14.63 12.32 -0.95
CA ARG A 285 15.23 12.10 -2.29
C ARG A 285 14.52 12.91 -3.36
N TYR A 286 13.17 12.94 -3.30
CA TYR A 286 12.38 13.76 -4.22
C TYR A 286 12.65 15.26 -4.04
N VAL A 287 12.74 15.75 -2.81
CA VAL A 287 13.08 17.14 -2.52
C VAL A 287 14.49 17.49 -3.04
N PHE A 288 15.48 16.61 -2.85
CA PHE A 288 16.83 16.79 -3.41
C PHE A 288 16.84 16.77 -4.93
N TRP A 289 16.08 15.87 -5.52
CA TRP A 289 15.96 15.81 -6.97
C TRP A 289 15.37 17.12 -7.52
N LEU A 290 14.31 17.64 -6.90
CA LEU A 290 13.72 18.94 -7.26
C LEU A 290 14.72 20.08 -7.13
N LEU A 291 15.45 20.15 -6.01
CA LEU A 291 16.48 21.17 -5.80
C LEU A 291 17.53 21.18 -6.91
N ARG A 292 17.87 20.00 -7.41
CA ARG A 292 18.94 19.85 -8.41
C ARG A 292 18.43 20.04 -9.84
N HIS A 293 17.23 19.57 -10.18
CA HIS A 293 16.76 19.46 -11.55
C HIS A 293 15.61 20.42 -11.89
N ALA A 294 14.79 20.81 -10.90
CA ALA A 294 13.62 21.66 -11.10
C ALA A 294 13.43 22.70 -9.97
N PRO A 295 14.44 23.55 -9.64
CA PRO A 295 14.38 24.47 -8.50
C PRO A 295 13.21 25.47 -8.60
N GLY A 296 12.76 25.81 -9.82
CA GLY A 296 11.58 26.65 -10.02
C GLY A 296 10.28 26.04 -9.50
N GLU A 297 10.16 24.74 -9.50
CA GLU A 297 8.96 24.03 -9.02
C GLU A 297 8.86 24.01 -7.50
N LEU A 298 10.00 24.02 -6.80
CA LEU A 298 10.03 24.19 -5.35
C LEU A 298 9.29 25.44 -4.88
N THR A 299 9.36 26.52 -5.65
CA THR A 299 8.62 27.75 -5.33
C THR A 299 7.11 27.54 -5.44
N THR A 300 6.66 26.79 -6.46
CA THR A 300 5.25 26.41 -6.62
C THR A 300 4.79 25.53 -5.47
N PHE A 301 5.59 24.55 -5.06
CA PHE A 301 5.28 23.68 -3.91
C PHE A 301 5.22 24.49 -2.62
N ALA A 302 6.20 25.32 -2.35
CA ALA A 302 6.26 26.10 -1.13
C ALA A 302 5.13 27.15 -1.01
N TRP A 303 4.83 27.85 -2.09
CA TRP A 303 3.90 29.00 -2.07
C TRP A 303 2.45 28.64 -2.43
N LYS A 304 2.22 27.55 -3.19
CA LYS A 304 0.88 27.16 -3.62
C LYS A 304 0.40 25.89 -2.94
N LEU A 305 1.14 24.78 -3.06
CA LEU A 305 0.67 23.47 -2.62
C LEU A 305 0.75 23.28 -1.11
N LEU A 306 1.85 23.66 -0.48
CA LEU A 306 2.02 23.53 0.96
C LEU A 306 0.98 24.34 1.78
N PRO A 307 0.68 25.62 1.46
CA PRO A 307 -0.39 26.34 2.15
C PRO A 307 -1.78 25.73 1.93
N GLN A 308 -2.04 25.14 0.77
CA GLN A 308 -3.29 24.43 0.47
C GLN A 308 -3.43 23.19 1.33
N TYR A 309 -2.39 22.34 1.37
CA TYR A 309 -2.33 21.17 2.24
C TYR A 309 -2.52 21.53 3.72
N LEU A 310 -1.81 22.56 4.21
CA LEU A 310 -1.92 23.01 5.59
C LEU A 310 -3.34 23.51 5.94
N ARG A 311 -4.04 24.14 5.00
CA ARG A 311 -5.45 24.55 5.17
C ARG A 311 -6.36 23.33 5.26
N ALA A 312 -6.28 22.41 4.29
CA ALA A 312 -7.07 21.18 4.29
C ALA A 312 -6.83 20.35 5.57
N ARG A 313 -5.55 20.19 5.96
CA ARG A 313 -5.17 19.52 7.21
C ARG A 313 -5.74 20.20 8.47
N ARG A 314 -5.76 21.54 8.51
CA ARG A 314 -6.37 22.29 9.63
C ARG A 314 -7.87 22.05 9.74
N GLU A 315 -8.59 21.99 8.62
CA GLU A 315 -10.02 21.70 8.59
C GLU A 315 -10.31 20.28 9.08
N VAL A 316 -9.58 19.30 8.58
CA VAL A 316 -9.68 17.90 9.04
C VAL A 316 -9.33 17.83 10.54
N ASN A 317 -8.23 18.44 10.97
CA ASN A 317 -7.81 18.42 12.36
C ASN A 317 -8.83 19.11 13.30
N LYS A 318 -9.57 20.13 12.87
CA LYS A 318 -10.65 20.72 13.67
C LYS A 318 -11.78 19.69 13.91
N LYS A 319 -12.15 18.93 12.89
CA LYS A 319 -13.14 17.85 13.01
C LYS A 319 -12.62 16.72 13.92
N LEU A 320 -11.35 16.38 13.80
CA LEU A 320 -10.73 15.27 14.51
C LEU A 320 -10.26 15.59 15.94
N LYS A 321 -9.93 16.85 16.29
CA LYS A 321 -9.49 17.23 17.66
C LYS A 321 -10.50 16.90 18.76
N ARG A 322 -11.77 16.74 18.41
CA ARG A 322 -12.86 16.40 19.32
C ARG A 322 -13.15 14.91 19.39
N GLN A 323 -12.43 14.10 18.61
CA GLN A 323 -12.58 12.65 18.57
C GLN A 323 -11.79 12.05 19.75
N LYS A 324 -12.46 11.35 20.65
CA LYS A 324 -11.82 10.53 21.68
C LYS A 324 -11.41 9.20 21.06
N TYR A 325 -10.24 8.70 21.42
CA TYR A 325 -9.89 7.32 21.17
C TYR A 325 -10.66 6.45 22.16
N GLU A 326 -11.42 5.52 21.64
CA GLU A 326 -12.00 4.45 22.43
C GLU A 326 -11.33 3.16 21.93
N PRO A 327 -10.57 2.47 22.79
CA PRO A 327 -10.03 1.17 22.41
C PRO A 327 -11.16 0.22 22.08
N PRO A 328 -10.94 -0.81 21.24
CA PRO A 328 -11.95 -1.84 20.95
C PRO A 328 -12.57 -2.33 22.26
N GLN A 329 -13.91 -2.38 22.32
CA GLN A 329 -14.61 -2.73 23.56
C GLN A 329 -14.11 -4.07 24.09
N ALA A 330 -13.61 -4.03 25.31
CA ALA A 330 -12.80 -5.09 25.93
C ALA A 330 -13.50 -6.45 26.08
N GLU A 331 -14.83 -6.51 25.90
CA GLU A 331 -15.62 -7.70 26.22
C GLU A 331 -15.82 -8.67 25.04
N THR A 332 -15.60 -8.25 23.80
CA THR A 332 -15.88 -9.06 22.59
C THR A 332 -14.67 -9.35 21.71
N ALA A 333 -13.51 -8.72 21.93
CA ALA A 333 -12.35 -8.92 21.08
C ALA A 333 -11.51 -10.12 21.51
N ASP A 334 -11.09 -10.94 20.54
CA ASP A 334 -10.09 -11.99 20.71
C ASP A 334 -8.86 -11.42 21.46
N PRO A 335 -8.39 -12.06 22.56
CA PRO A 335 -7.22 -11.60 23.30
C PRO A 335 -5.95 -11.44 22.42
N PHE A 336 -5.81 -12.25 21.38
CA PHE A 336 -4.69 -12.14 20.44
C PHE A 336 -4.82 -10.88 19.57
N LEU A 337 -6.01 -10.57 19.07
CA LEU A 337 -6.28 -9.31 18.35
C LEU A 337 -5.89 -8.08 19.18
N ARG A 338 -6.26 -8.09 20.47
CA ARG A 338 -5.82 -7.03 21.40
C ARG A 338 -4.31 -6.95 21.55
N ALA A 339 -3.65 -8.09 21.70
CA ALA A 339 -2.20 -8.13 21.84
C ALA A 339 -1.49 -7.63 20.58
N ILE A 340 -2.01 -7.94 19.38
CA ILE A 340 -1.52 -7.37 18.11
C ILE A 340 -1.76 -5.86 18.10
N HIS A 341 -2.97 -5.42 18.43
CA HIS A 341 -3.30 -4.01 18.52
C HIS A 341 -2.34 -3.24 19.44
N ASP A 342 -1.98 -3.79 20.61
CA ASP A 342 -1.04 -3.16 21.55
C ASP A 342 0.41 -3.05 21.01
N LEU A 343 0.76 -3.84 19.99
CA LEU A 343 2.06 -3.75 19.31
C LEU A 343 2.09 -2.67 18.22
N GLN A 344 0.95 -2.27 17.74
CA GLN A 344 0.76 -1.31 16.64
C GLN A 344 0.80 0.14 17.16
N ILE A 345 0.88 1.09 16.23
CA ILE A 345 0.88 2.52 16.55
C ILE A 345 -0.56 3.04 16.46
N HIS A 346 -1.04 3.68 17.54
CA HIS A 346 -2.43 4.13 17.62
C HIS A 346 -2.59 5.62 17.81
N SER A 347 -1.56 6.44 17.83
CA SER A 347 -1.77 7.75 18.38
C SER A 347 -1.38 8.90 17.50
N ARG A 348 -2.26 9.91 17.56
CA ARG A 348 -1.98 11.27 17.14
C ARG A 348 -0.80 11.90 17.87
N GLU A 349 -0.53 11.53 19.11
CA GLU A 349 0.56 12.10 19.89
C GLU A 349 1.90 11.71 19.30
N THR A 350 2.06 10.45 18.94
CA THR A 350 3.27 9.96 18.25
C THR A 350 3.39 10.57 16.85
N ILE A 351 2.29 10.64 16.09
CA ILE A 351 2.25 11.28 14.76
C ILE A 351 2.53 12.78 14.86
N SER A 352 1.94 13.47 15.84
CA SER A 352 2.16 14.90 16.06
C SER A 352 3.60 15.20 16.40
N THR A 353 4.20 14.46 17.34
CA THR A 353 5.61 14.64 17.75
C THR A 353 6.57 14.28 16.63
N THR A 354 6.36 13.18 15.95
CA THR A 354 7.22 12.76 14.81
C THR A 354 7.10 13.75 13.65
N THR A 355 5.90 14.21 13.30
CA THR A 355 5.71 15.20 12.23
C THR A 355 6.36 16.53 12.58
N TRP A 356 6.20 17.01 13.82
CA TRP A 356 6.85 18.26 14.25
C TRP A 356 8.38 18.12 14.32
N GLN A 357 8.89 16.97 14.75
CA GLN A 357 10.33 16.68 14.72
C GLN A 357 10.84 16.63 13.28
N THR A 358 10.13 15.97 12.36
CA THR A 358 10.50 15.91 10.95
C THR A 358 10.46 17.28 10.29
N VAL A 359 9.36 18.03 10.45
CA VAL A 359 9.23 19.40 9.91
C VAL A 359 10.25 20.35 10.55
N GLY A 360 10.48 20.24 11.86
CA GLY A 360 11.49 21.04 12.56
C GLY A 360 12.91 20.73 12.09
N ARG A 361 13.25 19.47 11.87
CA ARG A 361 14.57 19.06 11.36
C ARG A 361 14.75 19.45 9.89
N LEU A 362 13.75 19.24 9.03
CA LEU A 362 13.78 19.70 7.64
C LEU A 362 13.90 21.22 7.56
N GLY A 363 13.05 21.96 8.27
CA GLY A 363 13.12 23.42 8.31
C GLY A 363 14.45 23.93 8.88
N GLY A 364 14.93 23.30 9.94
CA GLY A 364 16.23 23.60 10.54
C GLY A 364 17.39 23.32 9.59
N SER A 365 17.38 22.21 8.87
CA SER A 365 18.41 21.90 7.86
C SER A 365 18.44 22.91 6.72
N VAL A 366 17.29 23.33 6.20
CA VAL A 366 17.18 24.37 5.18
C VAL A 366 17.75 25.69 5.68
N VAL A 367 17.41 26.11 6.90
CA VAL A 367 17.96 27.34 7.51
C VAL A 367 19.49 27.25 7.64
N LEU A 368 20.02 26.11 8.11
CA LEU A 368 21.46 25.90 8.24
C LEU A 368 22.19 25.95 6.89
N VAL A 369 21.60 25.40 5.83
CA VAL A 369 22.14 25.48 4.46
C VAL A 369 22.16 26.92 3.98
N LEU A 370 21.08 27.68 4.18
CA LEU A 370 21.04 29.10 3.80
C LEU A 370 22.07 29.94 4.56
N VAL A 371 22.24 29.66 5.86
CA VAL A 371 23.28 30.31 6.67
C VAL A 371 24.69 29.95 6.16
N ALA A 372 24.92 28.67 5.81
CA ALA A 372 26.20 28.23 5.25
C ALA A 372 26.51 28.95 3.92
N ILE A 373 25.51 29.08 3.03
CA ILE A 373 25.67 29.83 1.76
C ILE A 373 25.96 31.30 2.04
N ALA A 374 25.26 31.95 2.96
CA ALA A 374 25.48 33.35 3.34
C ALA A 374 26.91 33.57 3.89
N LEU A 375 27.40 32.63 4.72
CA LEU A 375 28.77 32.66 5.24
C LEU A 375 29.83 32.51 4.15
N LEU A 376 29.60 31.62 3.16
CA LEU A 376 30.50 31.50 2.00
C LEU A 376 30.54 32.79 1.17
N PHE A 377 29.38 33.42 0.97
CA PHE A 377 29.30 34.70 0.28
C PHE A 377 30.01 35.80 1.05
N LEU A 378 29.84 35.84 2.39
CA LEU A 378 30.55 36.74 3.27
C LEU A 378 32.07 36.53 3.20
N ALA A 379 32.55 35.25 3.20
CA ALA A 379 33.96 34.91 3.07
C ALA A 379 34.55 35.48 1.78
N VAL A 380 33.86 35.31 0.64
CA VAL A 380 34.29 35.88 -0.65
C VAL A 380 34.40 37.43 -0.57
N ARG A 381 33.44 38.12 0.03
CA ARG A 381 33.44 39.56 0.21
C ARG A 381 34.61 40.03 1.08
N VAL A 382 34.85 39.35 2.19
CA VAL A 382 35.91 39.69 3.15
C VAL A 382 37.31 39.45 2.55
N ILE A 383 37.49 38.39 1.74
CA ILE A 383 38.71 38.16 0.97
C ILE A 383 38.98 39.32 -0.01
N ALA A 384 37.91 39.79 -0.69
CA ALA A 384 38.01 40.93 -1.61
C ALA A 384 38.41 42.25 -0.90
N LEU A 385 38.20 42.35 0.42
CA LEU A 385 38.66 43.45 1.25
C LEU A 385 40.06 43.25 1.86
N GLY A 386 40.74 42.16 1.52
CA GLY A 386 42.12 41.88 1.97
C GLY A 386 42.22 41.29 3.38
N THR A 387 41.13 40.86 3.98
CA THR A 387 41.10 40.28 5.34
C THR A 387 40.86 38.78 5.31
N TYR A 388 41.90 37.98 5.60
CA TYR A 388 41.83 36.53 5.41
C TYR A 388 41.28 35.76 6.63
N TRP A 389 41.62 36.18 7.85
CA TRP A 389 41.20 35.49 9.07
C TRP A 389 39.67 35.38 9.26
N PRO A 390 38.90 36.46 9.07
CA PRO A 390 37.43 36.35 9.15
C PRO A 390 36.84 35.46 8.05
N ALA A 391 37.49 35.44 6.86
CA ALA A 391 37.07 34.56 5.77
C ALA A 391 37.26 33.07 6.11
N ILE A 392 38.41 32.72 6.72
CA ILE A 392 38.66 31.35 7.20
C ILE A 392 37.62 30.92 8.21
N ILE A 393 37.30 31.78 9.18
CA ILE A 393 36.25 31.50 10.19
C ILE A 393 34.91 31.30 9.52
N ALA A 394 34.53 32.15 8.57
CA ALA A 394 33.26 32.04 7.86
C ALA A 394 33.18 30.73 7.06
N VAL A 395 34.25 30.29 6.40
CA VAL A 395 34.30 29.00 5.69
C VAL A 395 34.17 27.83 6.66
N LEU A 396 34.87 27.84 7.79
CA LEU A 396 34.80 26.79 8.79
C LEU A 396 33.39 26.67 9.39
N LEU A 397 32.74 27.80 9.66
CA LEU A 397 31.35 27.82 10.11
C LEU A 397 30.38 27.32 9.03
N ALA A 398 30.60 27.67 7.77
CA ALA A 398 29.79 27.18 6.66
C ALA A 398 29.88 25.64 6.53
N ILE A 399 31.10 25.09 6.67
CA ILE A 399 31.32 23.64 6.68
C ILE A 399 30.60 22.98 7.86
N LEU A 400 30.73 23.55 9.07
CA LEU A 400 30.07 23.05 10.26
C LEU A 400 28.54 23.04 10.12
N PHE A 401 27.95 24.13 9.62
CA PHE A 401 26.50 24.21 9.40
C PHE A 401 26.03 23.26 8.29
N GLY A 402 26.81 23.13 7.20
CA GLY A 402 26.54 22.14 6.15
C GLY A 402 26.55 20.70 6.69
N TYR A 403 27.56 20.36 7.47
CA TYR A 403 27.65 19.04 8.13
C TYR A 403 26.49 18.78 9.09
N THR A 404 26.12 19.78 9.90
CA THR A 404 24.98 19.67 10.83
C THR A 404 23.67 19.52 10.06
N ALA A 405 23.49 20.26 8.97
CA ALA A 405 22.30 20.14 8.10
C ALA A 405 22.17 18.72 7.49
N THR A 406 23.28 18.15 7.00
CA THR A 406 23.29 16.77 6.45
C THR A 406 22.96 15.75 7.54
N GLY A 407 23.52 15.87 8.75
CA GLY A 407 23.19 15.01 9.88
C GLY A 407 21.72 15.10 10.31
N MET A 408 21.14 16.31 10.30
CA MET A 408 19.70 16.48 10.53
C MET A 408 18.85 15.83 9.44
N MET A 409 19.26 15.92 8.19
CA MET A 409 18.59 15.31 7.06
C MET A 409 18.66 13.78 7.09
N GLN A 410 19.84 13.20 7.36
CA GLN A 410 19.99 11.76 7.57
C GLN A 410 19.12 11.27 8.75
N SER A 411 19.00 12.05 9.82
CA SER A 411 18.11 11.68 10.93
C SER A 411 16.62 11.74 10.56
N VAL A 412 16.23 12.56 9.58
CA VAL A 412 14.87 12.54 9.00
C VAL A 412 14.69 11.28 8.14
N ASP A 413 15.67 10.94 7.32
CA ASP A 413 15.62 9.72 6.52
C ASP A 413 15.50 8.48 7.42
N HIS A 414 16.27 8.38 8.49
CA HIS A 414 16.12 7.31 9.48
C HIS A 414 14.76 7.28 10.18
N LEU A 415 14.10 8.43 10.37
CA LEU A 415 12.75 8.49 10.91
C LEU A 415 11.70 8.03 9.89
N LEU A 416 11.96 8.24 8.59
CA LEU A 416 11.05 7.88 7.49
C LEU A 416 11.35 6.49 6.92
N GLU A 417 12.62 6.06 6.90
CA GLU A 417 13.09 4.74 6.44
C GLU A 417 13.20 3.70 7.55
N GLY A 418 12.72 4.01 8.78
CA GLY A 418 12.79 3.06 9.89
C GLY A 418 12.24 1.69 9.45
N ASN A 419 12.97 0.58 9.77
CA ASN A 419 12.56 -0.80 9.51
C ASN A 419 11.31 -1.17 10.33
N TYR A 420 10.28 -0.32 10.29
CA TYR A 420 9.07 -0.45 11.12
C TYR A 420 8.40 -1.80 10.92
N LEU A 421 8.28 -2.25 9.68
CA LEU A 421 7.65 -3.51 9.34
C LEU A 421 8.47 -4.69 9.83
N PHE A 422 9.79 -4.67 9.63
CA PHE A 422 10.68 -5.73 10.13
C PHE A 422 10.68 -5.81 11.67
N ILE A 423 10.68 -4.66 12.34
CA ILE A 423 10.57 -4.57 13.81
C ILE A 423 9.19 -5.06 14.27
N GLY A 424 8.13 -4.68 13.56
CA GLY A 424 6.76 -5.14 13.78
C GLY A 424 6.66 -6.65 13.67
N ALA A 425 7.16 -7.23 12.59
CA ALA A 425 7.22 -8.67 12.39
C ALA A 425 7.95 -9.38 13.53
N GLY A 426 9.09 -8.84 13.98
CA GLY A 426 9.83 -9.39 15.12
C GLY A 426 9.07 -9.30 16.45
N ARG A 427 8.22 -8.29 16.63
CA ARG A 427 7.35 -8.19 17.83
C ARG A 427 6.22 -9.21 17.79
N ILE A 428 5.57 -9.38 16.63
CA ILE A 428 4.52 -10.37 16.42
C ILE A 428 5.09 -11.78 16.57
N ALA A 429 6.28 -12.04 16.00
CA ALA A 429 6.96 -13.32 16.15
C ALA A 429 7.19 -13.70 17.62
N ARG A 430 7.64 -12.74 18.43
CA ARG A 430 7.81 -12.96 19.88
C ARG A 430 6.48 -13.25 20.59
N LEU A 431 5.41 -12.55 20.22
CA LEU A 431 4.09 -12.77 20.78
C LEU A 431 3.60 -14.19 20.48
N LEU A 432 3.71 -14.65 19.23
CA LEU A 432 3.31 -15.99 18.80
C LEU A 432 4.21 -17.08 19.42
N ASN A 433 5.52 -16.85 19.49
CA ASN A 433 6.48 -17.80 20.09
C ASN A 433 6.27 -17.98 21.60
N GLY A 434 5.72 -16.98 22.29
CA GLY A 434 5.44 -17.02 23.72
C GLY A 434 4.32 -18.00 24.10
N GLY A 435 3.51 -18.48 23.15
CA GLY A 435 2.47 -19.50 23.37
C GLY A 435 1.39 -19.09 24.39
N THR A 436 1.20 -17.79 24.62
CA THR A 436 0.27 -17.26 25.63
C THR A 436 -1.15 -17.11 25.14
N HIS A 437 -1.37 -17.25 23.83
CA HIS A 437 -2.67 -17.07 23.18
C HIS A 437 -3.17 -18.39 22.59
N PRO A 438 -4.18 -19.06 23.18
CA PRO A 438 -4.72 -20.31 22.65
C PRO A 438 -5.21 -20.17 21.21
N GLY A 439 -4.81 -21.11 20.34
CA GLY A 439 -5.16 -21.10 18.92
C GLY A 439 -4.20 -20.31 18.01
N TYR A 440 -3.20 -19.65 18.60
CA TYR A 440 -2.17 -18.90 17.87
C TYR A 440 -0.78 -19.39 18.23
N ASP A 441 -0.22 -20.22 17.36
CA ASP A 441 1.09 -20.82 17.51
C ASP A 441 2.14 -20.10 16.64
N SER A 442 3.41 -20.43 16.87
CA SER A 442 4.53 -19.95 16.08
C SER A 442 4.34 -20.25 14.58
N VAL A 443 4.64 -19.28 13.73
CA VAL A 443 4.58 -19.39 12.25
C VAL A 443 5.96 -19.17 11.62
N ARG A 444 6.12 -19.64 10.38
CA ARG A 444 7.39 -19.52 9.62
C ARG A 444 7.53 -18.19 8.90
N TYR A 445 6.44 -17.70 8.31
CA TYR A 445 6.47 -16.58 7.39
C TYR A 445 5.62 -15.42 7.92
N PHE A 446 6.21 -14.24 7.97
CA PHE A 446 5.57 -12.98 8.32
C PHE A 446 5.51 -12.13 7.06
N VAL A 447 4.33 -12.03 6.45
CA VAL A 447 4.12 -11.45 5.11
C VAL A 447 3.52 -10.05 5.24
N PHE A 448 4.21 -9.08 4.65
CA PHE A 448 3.84 -7.66 4.67
C PHE A 448 3.82 -7.08 3.24
N GLY A 449 3.19 -5.92 3.06
CA GLY A 449 3.25 -5.02 1.91
C GLY A 449 3.72 -3.63 2.31
N HIS A 450 3.06 -2.58 1.84
CA HIS A 450 3.08 -1.20 2.30
C HIS A 450 4.31 -0.36 1.92
N ASP A 451 5.54 -0.85 2.08
CA ASP A 451 6.73 -0.04 1.79
C ASP A 451 7.20 -0.14 0.32
N HIS A 452 6.49 -0.90 -0.50
CA HIS A 452 6.72 -1.12 -1.93
C HIS A 452 8.08 -1.77 -2.26
N ALA A 453 8.90 -2.08 -1.26
CA ALA A 453 10.22 -2.68 -1.46
C ALA A 453 10.18 -4.18 -1.21
N ALA A 454 10.25 -4.97 -2.27
CA ALA A 454 10.33 -6.42 -2.16
C ALA A 454 11.55 -6.83 -1.32
N ASN A 455 11.32 -7.62 -0.25
CA ASN A 455 12.36 -7.95 0.71
C ASN A 455 12.13 -9.30 1.38
N VAL A 456 13.20 -10.03 1.64
CA VAL A 456 13.22 -11.25 2.44
C VAL A 456 14.33 -11.15 3.47
N ARG A 457 14.01 -11.30 4.74
CA ARG A 457 14.98 -11.24 5.83
C ARG A 457 14.68 -12.30 6.88
N LEU A 458 15.75 -12.93 7.40
CA LEU A 458 15.64 -13.83 8.53
C LEU A 458 15.38 -13.02 9.82
N LEU A 459 14.34 -13.39 10.57
CA LEU A 459 14.09 -12.83 11.89
C LEU A 459 15.10 -13.41 12.88
N PRO A 460 15.77 -12.57 13.69
CA PRO A 460 16.70 -13.07 14.69
C PRO A 460 15.94 -13.86 15.75
N PRO A 461 16.41 -15.09 16.10
CA PRO A 461 15.83 -15.83 17.21
C PRO A 461 16.05 -15.07 18.51
N THR A 462 15.07 -15.08 19.41
CA THR A 462 15.25 -14.54 20.75
C THR A 462 15.76 -15.63 21.68
N ASP A 463 16.68 -15.29 22.60
CA ASP A 463 17.29 -16.26 23.52
C ASP A 463 16.27 -16.94 24.46
N LYS A 464 15.10 -16.32 24.66
CA LYS A 464 14.06 -16.82 25.59
C LYS A 464 13.02 -17.71 24.90
N ASP A 465 12.76 -17.49 23.60
CA ASP A 465 11.66 -18.12 22.88
C ASP A 465 12.16 -18.60 21.51
N ARG A 466 12.99 -19.67 21.51
CA ARG A 466 13.46 -20.27 20.26
C ARG A 466 12.29 -20.96 19.55
N PRO A 467 11.88 -20.43 18.38
CA PRO A 467 10.88 -21.13 17.57
C PRO A 467 11.42 -22.47 17.07
N PRO A 468 10.55 -23.46 16.84
CA PRO A 468 10.96 -24.79 16.36
C PRO A 468 11.51 -24.78 14.94
N HIS A 469 11.46 -23.63 14.24
CA HIS A 469 11.86 -23.44 12.84
C HIS A 469 12.38 -22.01 12.63
N ARG A 470 13.07 -21.78 11.51
CA ARG A 470 13.46 -20.45 11.06
C ARG A 470 12.22 -19.60 10.75
N GLN A 471 12.28 -18.32 11.06
CA GLN A 471 11.21 -17.36 10.83
C GLN A 471 11.67 -16.28 9.85
N TRP A 472 10.85 -16.02 8.85
CA TRP A 472 11.18 -15.11 7.77
C TRP A 472 10.20 -13.93 7.73
N TYR A 473 10.76 -12.73 7.66
CA TYR A 473 10.05 -11.53 7.23
C TYR A 473 10.06 -11.46 5.72
N ILE A 474 8.92 -11.20 5.12
CA ILE A 474 8.72 -11.08 3.68
C ILE A 474 7.93 -9.82 3.42
N ASN A 475 8.45 -8.92 2.59
CA ASN A 475 7.65 -7.88 1.98
C ASN A 475 7.42 -8.24 0.52
N THR A 476 6.15 -8.22 0.08
CA THR A 476 5.77 -8.65 -1.27
C THR A 476 6.14 -7.65 -2.35
N GLY A 477 6.59 -6.44 -1.98
CA GLY A 477 6.86 -5.37 -2.93
C GLY A 477 5.58 -4.76 -3.50
N ALA A 478 5.61 -4.29 -4.74
CA ALA A 478 4.49 -3.58 -5.36
C ALA A 478 4.27 -3.99 -6.82
N TRP A 479 3.06 -3.72 -7.31
CA TRP A 479 2.66 -3.86 -8.72
C TRP A 479 2.55 -2.52 -9.45
N VAL A 480 2.91 -1.44 -8.78
CA VAL A 480 3.09 -0.11 -9.36
C VAL A 480 4.57 0.16 -9.64
N PRO A 481 4.89 1.09 -10.55
CA PRO A 481 6.25 1.50 -10.79
C PRO A 481 6.89 2.12 -9.55
N VAL A 482 8.11 1.69 -9.24
CA VAL A 482 8.92 2.27 -8.16
C VAL A 482 10.07 3.06 -8.77
N PHE A 483 10.26 4.29 -8.31
CA PHE A 483 11.31 5.16 -8.84
C PHE A 483 12.60 5.01 -8.05
N SER A 484 13.69 4.70 -8.77
CA SER A 484 15.04 4.75 -8.24
C SER A 484 15.85 5.86 -8.93
N GLU A 485 16.65 6.58 -8.16
CA GLU A 485 17.61 7.53 -8.72
C GLU A 485 18.85 6.77 -9.23
N SER A 486 19.01 6.65 -10.55
CA SER A 486 20.26 6.19 -11.13
C SER A 486 20.88 7.28 -12.00
N GLU A 487 22.06 7.72 -11.63
CA GLU A 487 23.01 8.55 -12.41
C GLU A 487 22.53 9.90 -12.97
N ARG A 488 21.40 10.46 -12.64
CA ARG A 488 20.82 11.76 -13.08
C ARG A 488 19.40 11.69 -13.64
N LEU A 489 18.84 10.50 -13.87
CA LEU A 489 17.46 10.34 -14.35
C LEU A 489 16.68 9.51 -13.34
N LEU A 490 15.44 9.88 -13.09
CA LEU A 490 14.47 9.01 -12.43
C LEU A 490 14.24 7.81 -13.32
N ARG A 491 14.53 6.64 -12.81
CA ARG A 491 14.32 5.39 -13.51
C ARG A 491 13.06 4.71 -12.95
N GLN A 492 12.19 4.30 -13.85
CA GLN A 492 11.01 3.52 -13.50
C GLN A 492 11.39 2.03 -13.48
N ASP A 493 11.30 1.40 -12.30
CA ASP A 493 11.50 -0.02 -12.15
C ASP A 493 10.16 -0.70 -11.85
N GLU A 494 9.70 -1.57 -12.77
CA GLU A 494 8.52 -2.41 -12.58
C GLU A 494 8.93 -3.64 -11.79
N GLN A 495 8.41 -3.77 -10.57
CA GLN A 495 8.77 -4.91 -9.72
C GLN A 495 7.92 -6.13 -10.00
N LEU A 496 6.58 -5.99 -10.07
CA LEU A 496 5.61 -7.08 -10.28
C LEU A 496 5.90 -8.28 -9.38
N THR A 497 6.23 -8.03 -8.12
CA THR A 497 6.72 -9.04 -7.19
C THR A 497 5.58 -9.74 -6.45
N PHE A 498 5.82 -10.98 -6.07
CA PHE A 498 4.86 -11.78 -5.31
C PHE A 498 5.60 -12.84 -4.48
N PHE A 499 5.01 -13.22 -3.37
CA PHE A 499 5.45 -14.36 -2.59
C PHE A 499 4.58 -15.59 -2.91
N ARG A 500 5.21 -16.69 -3.31
CA ARG A 500 4.56 -17.96 -3.56
C ARG A 500 4.86 -18.94 -2.44
N LEU A 501 3.80 -19.47 -1.82
CA LEU A 501 3.92 -20.44 -0.74
C LEU A 501 3.22 -21.74 -1.11
N VAL A 502 4.00 -22.80 -1.18
CA VAL A 502 3.56 -24.18 -1.48
C VAL A 502 3.78 -25.04 -0.24
N PRO A 503 2.74 -25.25 0.60
CA PRO A 503 2.90 -25.95 1.88
C PRO A 503 3.51 -27.33 1.75
N GLY A 504 3.22 -28.07 0.67
CA GLY A 504 3.79 -29.39 0.39
C GLY A 504 5.31 -29.39 0.21
N ARG A 505 5.92 -28.25 -0.11
CA ARG A 505 7.37 -28.07 -0.26
C ARG A 505 8.07 -27.67 1.04
N VAL A 506 7.32 -27.19 2.02
CA VAL A 506 7.86 -26.74 3.31
C VAL A 506 8.20 -27.99 4.14
N LYS A 507 9.46 -28.43 4.12
CA LYS A 507 9.93 -29.58 4.90
C LYS A 507 10.29 -29.16 6.32
N TYR A 508 9.67 -29.78 7.29
CA TYR A 508 9.79 -29.46 8.71
C TYR A 508 11.07 -30.02 9.39
N SER A 509 11.94 -30.76 8.69
CA SER A 509 12.94 -31.61 9.37
C SER A 509 14.40 -31.52 8.90
N ASP A 510 14.78 -30.64 7.99
CA ASP A 510 16.18 -30.62 7.52
C ASP A 510 16.77 -29.20 7.50
N GLU A 511 17.44 -28.83 8.62
CA GLU A 511 18.14 -27.54 8.77
C GLU A 511 19.39 -27.40 7.87
N SER A 512 19.84 -28.49 7.22
CA SER A 512 21.13 -28.52 6.52
C SER A 512 21.09 -28.06 5.05
N LYS A 513 19.91 -27.81 4.51
CA LYS A 513 19.76 -27.36 3.11
C LYS A 513 18.79 -26.18 3.06
N ASN A 514 19.16 -25.09 2.41
CA ASN A 514 18.39 -23.84 2.17
C ASN A 514 16.97 -24.03 1.56
N ARG A 515 16.25 -25.11 1.90
CA ARG A 515 14.95 -25.48 1.33
C ARG A 515 13.75 -24.80 1.99
N ASP A 516 13.98 -24.04 3.05
CA ASP A 516 12.97 -23.24 3.77
C ASP A 516 12.99 -21.77 3.39
N MET A 517 13.84 -21.39 2.44
CA MET A 517 13.90 -20.01 1.96
C MET A 517 12.62 -19.66 1.21
N PRO A 518 11.97 -18.52 1.52
CA PRO A 518 10.75 -18.07 0.86
C PRO A 518 10.94 -17.88 -0.65
N GLU A 519 9.97 -18.29 -1.45
CA GLU A 519 9.94 -18.03 -2.89
C GLU A 519 9.36 -16.63 -3.17
N LEU A 520 10.13 -15.56 -2.89
CA LEU A 520 9.81 -14.22 -3.37
C LEU A 520 10.25 -14.12 -4.84
N LEU A 521 9.29 -13.88 -5.73
CA LEU A 521 9.46 -13.98 -7.18
C LEU A 521 8.99 -12.68 -7.85
N GLN A 522 9.48 -12.45 -9.06
CA GLN A 522 9.05 -11.39 -9.95
C GLN A 522 8.31 -11.99 -11.15
N TRP A 523 7.16 -11.44 -11.49
CA TRP A 523 6.48 -11.81 -12.73
C TRP A 523 7.15 -11.13 -13.93
N SER A 524 7.51 -11.91 -14.93
CA SER A 524 8.01 -11.40 -16.22
C SER A 524 6.95 -11.56 -17.30
N PRO A 525 6.32 -10.46 -17.75
CA PRO A 525 5.35 -10.51 -18.85
C PRO A 525 5.96 -11.03 -20.16
N GLN A 526 7.24 -10.70 -20.40
CA GLN A 526 7.96 -11.11 -21.62
C GLN A 526 8.24 -12.62 -21.64
N ALA A 527 8.63 -13.18 -20.49
CA ALA A 527 8.85 -14.63 -20.35
C ALA A 527 7.56 -15.40 -20.11
N ASN A 528 6.46 -14.71 -19.77
CA ASN A 528 5.21 -15.30 -19.28
C ASN A 528 5.45 -16.32 -18.16
N ALA A 529 6.36 -15.98 -17.23
CA ALA A 529 6.83 -16.86 -16.17
C ALA A 529 7.36 -16.07 -14.97
N PRO A 530 7.35 -16.69 -13.76
CA PRO A 530 8.03 -16.15 -12.59
C PRO A 530 9.55 -16.25 -12.74
N LEU A 531 10.26 -15.21 -12.29
CA LEU A 531 11.70 -15.12 -12.20
C LEU A 531 12.13 -14.92 -10.75
N GLU A 532 13.35 -15.27 -10.42
CA GLU A 532 13.94 -14.94 -9.12
C GLU A 532 14.11 -13.41 -8.98
N VAL A 533 13.72 -12.88 -7.83
CA VAL A 533 13.92 -11.46 -7.52
C VAL A 533 15.41 -11.22 -7.29
N ARG A 534 15.98 -10.29 -8.04
CA ARG A 534 17.30 -9.73 -7.71
C ARG A 534 17.10 -8.68 -6.61
N LEU A 535 17.29 -9.09 -5.36
CA LEU A 535 17.27 -8.15 -4.24
C LEU A 535 18.42 -7.15 -4.41
N PHE A 536 18.08 -5.86 -4.39
CA PHE A 536 19.09 -4.79 -4.49
C PHE A 536 19.98 -4.83 -3.23
N GLY A 537 21.26 -5.04 -3.39
CA GLY A 537 22.25 -5.01 -2.32
C GLY A 537 23.13 -6.25 -2.15
N GLU A 538 23.04 -7.25 -3.05
CA GLU A 538 24.02 -8.32 -3.16
C GLU A 538 25.03 -8.06 -4.30
#